data_9b696bfd88a655f0267be5f19c21808d
#
_entry.id   9b696bfd88a655f0267be5f19c21808d
#
_cell.length_a   1.000
_cell.length_b   1.000
_cell.length_c   1.000
_cell.angle_alpha   90.00
_cell.angle_beta   90.00
_cell.angle_gamma   90.00
#
_symmetry.space_group_name_H-M   'P 1'
#
loop_
_entity.id
_entity.type
_entity.pdbx_description
1 polymer ?
#
loop_
_entity_poly.entity_id
_entity_poly.type
_entity_poly.pdbx_seq_one_letter_code
_entity_poly.pdbx_strand_id
1 'polypeptide(L)'
;MKKPSSSWQSWRWHRAAKRLQRSPLPIRRGPGYAGLHIAAGGRMRYLLCIALALACANALADEPDDPVRLSTTQIYSRPGEPALGKELRASVQEASALNLKGEHAQAKALLLDVARQCDAYRAAPGRRSLSFRTQRQYELYLREHGDGEPIDWLDSACANVYIQLGYIAVELRDAAQATQWLDKAHATAPYEPEALTERGAALNISKDWTAALSSYQQALALTRNHPEAAYAEALALRGTGYALIELGDLDAAQKAYEDSLALEPGNKVAENELTYIRQQRKRQTGKP
;
A
#
# COMPACT_ATOMS: atom_id res chain seq x y z
N MET A 1 -15.08 35.80 4.28
CA MET A 1 -15.39 34.53 4.98
C MET A 1 -14.13 33.67 4.93
N LYS A 2 -13.52 33.37 6.08
CA LYS A 2 -12.29 32.54 6.13
C LYS A 2 -12.65 31.10 5.84
N LYS A 3 -12.08 30.51 4.76
CA LYS A 3 -12.10 29.05 4.54
C LYS A 3 -11.48 28.37 5.76
N PRO A 4 -11.95 27.18 6.18
CA PRO A 4 -11.24 26.39 7.17
C PRO A 4 -9.88 26.01 6.58
N SER A 5 -8.85 26.74 6.98
CA SER A 5 -7.50 26.59 6.46
C SER A 5 -6.72 25.62 7.34
N SER A 6 -5.86 24.86 6.73
CA SER A 6 -4.62 24.30 7.30
C SER A 6 -4.67 23.28 8.45
N SER A 7 -5.75 23.12 9.20
CA SER A 7 -5.84 22.10 10.27
C SER A 7 -5.94 20.68 9.74
N TRP A 8 -6.31 20.54 8.47
CA TRP A 8 -6.49 19.25 7.79
C TRP A 8 -5.17 18.52 7.53
N GLN A 9 -4.09 19.27 7.26
CA GLN A 9 -2.79 18.73 6.93
C GLN A 9 -1.99 18.28 8.16
N SER A 10 -1.94 19.07 9.23
CA SER A 10 -1.17 18.74 10.44
C SER A 10 -1.68 17.48 11.18
N TRP A 11 -2.94 17.13 10.95
CA TRP A 11 -3.59 16.02 11.65
C TRP A 11 -3.27 14.63 11.07
N ARG A 12 -2.87 14.56 9.82
CA ARG A 12 -2.63 13.31 9.09
C ARG A 12 -1.44 12.52 9.64
N TRP A 13 -0.35 13.19 9.98
CA TRP A 13 0.92 12.56 10.32
C TRP A 13 1.03 12.06 11.75
N HIS A 14 0.33 12.66 12.68
CA HIS A 14 0.32 12.18 14.08
C HIS A 14 -0.16 10.73 14.23
N ARG A 15 -0.97 10.22 13.29
CA ARG A 15 -1.43 8.82 13.31
C ARG A 15 -0.53 7.87 12.53
N ALA A 16 0.04 8.28 11.42
CA ALA A 16 0.99 7.44 10.67
C ALA A 16 2.23 7.13 11.51
N ALA A 17 2.78 8.12 12.18
CA ALA A 17 3.93 7.96 13.07
C ALA A 17 3.66 7.04 14.27
N LYS A 18 2.48 7.09 14.87
CA LYS A 18 2.10 6.17 15.96
C LYS A 18 1.95 4.72 15.51
N ARG A 19 1.71 4.45 14.22
CA ARG A 19 1.64 3.09 13.68
C ARG A 19 3.03 2.49 13.40
N LEU A 20 3.99 3.31 12.98
CA LEU A 20 5.38 2.86 12.77
C LEU A 20 6.10 2.51 14.07
N GLN A 21 5.63 3.02 15.22
CA GLN A 21 6.19 2.71 16.57
C GLN A 21 5.55 1.49 17.24
N ARG A 22 4.56 0.84 16.64
CA ARG A 22 4.01 -0.41 17.22
C ARG A 22 4.94 -1.56 16.88
N SER A 23 5.58 -2.07 17.90
CA SER A 23 6.40 -3.28 17.92
C SER A 23 5.71 -4.46 17.23
N PRO A 24 6.48 -5.39 16.63
CA PRO A 24 5.91 -6.57 16.00
C PRO A 24 5.09 -7.38 17.02
N LEU A 25 3.93 -7.84 16.59
CA LEU A 25 3.06 -8.72 17.36
C LEU A 25 3.83 -9.97 17.82
N PRO A 26 3.63 -10.45 19.04
CA PRO A 26 4.30 -11.67 19.51
C PRO A 26 3.87 -12.86 18.66
N ILE A 27 4.84 -13.60 18.14
CA ILE A 27 4.64 -14.85 17.43
C ILE A 27 4.01 -15.84 18.41
N ARG A 28 2.74 -16.17 18.20
CA ARG A 28 2.10 -17.29 18.91
C ARG A 28 2.75 -18.58 18.42
N ARG A 29 3.52 -19.22 19.30
CA ARG A 29 3.96 -20.61 19.09
C ARG A 29 2.73 -21.50 19.10
N GLY A 30 2.50 -22.22 18.02
CA GLY A 30 1.47 -23.25 17.92
C GLY A 30 1.79 -24.43 18.83
N PRO A 31 0.77 -25.22 19.24
CA PRO A 31 0.96 -26.36 20.14
C PRO A 31 1.78 -27.47 19.47
N GLY A 32 2.72 -28.04 20.23
CA GLY A 32 3.59 -29.12 19.82
C GLY A 32 2.80 -30.39 19.47
N TYR A 33 3.21 -31.07 18.41
CA TYR A 33 2.73 -32.38 18.06
C TYR A 33 3.25 -33.40 19.06
N ALA A 34 2.34 -33.99 19.82
CA ALA A 34 2.59 -35.14 20.65
C ALA A 34 2.80 -36.41 19.77
N GLY A 35 3.86 -37.15 20.06
CA GLY A 35 4.22 -38.35 19.33
C GLY A 35 3.16 -39.46 19.46
N LEU A 36 2.85 -40.10 18.33
CA LEU A 36 2.02 -41.29 18.28
C LEU A 36 2.91 -42.52 18.31
N HIS A 37 2.86 -43.26 19.41
CA HIS A 37 3.48 -44.60 19.49
C HIS A 37 2.65 -45.61 18.67
N ILE A 38 3.24 -46.22 17.68
CA ILE A 38 2.65 -47.36 16.95
C ILE A 38 3.15 -48.65 17.56
N ALA A 39 2.21 -49.40 18.16
CA ALA A 39 2.42 -50.72 18.66
C ALA A 39 2.46 -51.74 17.51
N ALA A 40 3.42 -52.66 17.60
CA ALA A 40 3.61 -53.75 16.63
C ALA A 40 2.60 -54.88 16.85
N GLY A 41 2.00 -55.38 15.79
CA GLY A 41 1.22 -56.62 15.82
C GLY A 41 0.43 -56.87 14.54
N GLY A 42 0.81 -57.89 13.76
CA GLY A 42 -0.06 -58.43 12.73
C GLY A 42 0.63 -58.79 11.39
N ARG A 43 1.45 -59.81 11.39
CA ARG A 43 1.81 -60.55 10.14
C ARG A 43 0.58 -61.16 9.51
N MET A 44 0.49 -61.09 8.20
CA MET A 44 -0.39 -61.89 7.33
C MET A 44 -1.53 -61.12 6.64
N ARG A 45 -1.14 -60.23 5.70
CA ARG A 45 -2.03 -59.72 4.63
C ARG A 45 -1.24 -59.11 3.44
N TYR A 46 0.00 -59.53 3.22
CA TYR A 46 0.90 -58.95 2.19
C TYR A 46 0.89 -59.63 0.82
N LEU A 47 0.09 -60.67 0.58
CA LEU A 47 0.13 -61.40 -0.69
C LEU A 47 -0.98 -61.02 -1.69
N LEU A 48 -1.96 -60.20 -1.34
CA LEU A 48 -3.01 -59.78 -2.29
C LEU A 48 -2.82 -58.36 -2.86
N CYS A 49 -1.92 -57.56 -2.33
CA CYS A 49 -1.68 -56.18 -2.83
C CYS A 49 -0.61 -56.11 -3.93
N ILE A 50 0.19 -57.14 -4.16
CA ILE A 50 1.25 -57.13 -5.17
C ILE A 50 0.69 -57.37 -6.58
N ALA A 51 -0.41 -58.08 -6.74
CA ALA A 51 -1.01 -58.34 -8.05
C ALA A 51 -1.81 -57.12 -8.61
N LEU A 52 -2.29 -56.18 -7.78
CA LEU A 52 -2.95 -54.98 -8.25
C LEU A 52 -1.99 -53.81 -8.53
N ALA A 53 -0.78 -53.83 -7.97
CA ALA A 53 0.21 -52.78 -8.19
C ALA A 53 0.91 -52.85 -9.57
N LEU A 54 0.93 -54.05 -10.22
CA LEU A 54 1.51 -54.20 -11.56
C LEU A 54 0.53 -53.84 -12.69
N ALA A 55 -0.78 -53.72 -12.44
CA ALA A 55 -1.74 -53.33 -13.47
C ALA A 55 -1.93 -51.79 -13.57
N CYS A 56 -1.48 -51.02 -12.57
CA CYS A 56 -1.54 -49.55 -12.60
C CYS A 56 -0.24 -48.90 -13.12
N ALA A 57 0.79 -49.64 -13.37
CA ALA A 57 2.09 -49.08 -13.80
C ALA A 57 2.17 -48.77 -15.31
N ASN A 58 1.17 -49.14 -16.11
CA ASN A 58 1.17 -48.90 -17.56
C ASN A 58 0.18 -47.83 -18.03
N ALA A 59 -0.41 -47.04 -17.11
CA ALA A 59 -1.33 -45.94 -17.46
C ALA A 59 -0.74 -44.54 -17.19
N LEU A 60 0.55 -44.46 -16.93
CA LEU A 60 1.29 -43.20 -16.79
C LEU A 60 2.35 -43.08 -17.89
N ALA A 61 1.91 -43.25 -19.14
CA ALA A 61 2.73 -42.92 -20.29
C ALA A 61 2.14 -41.71 -20.98
N ASP A 62 3.00 -40.72 -21.16
CA ASP A 62 2.86 -39.55 -22.03
C ASP A 62 1.77 -38.51 -21.69
N GLU A 63 1.97 -37.77 -20.59
CA GLU A 63 1.75 -36.35 -20.71
C GLU A 63 2.99 -35.72 -21.39
N PRO A 64 2.81 -34.94 -22.47
CA PRO A 64 3.93 -34.23 -23.07
C PRO A 64 4.51 -33.31 -21.99
N ASP A 65 5.84 -33.43 -21.78
CA ASP A 65 6.65 -32.51 -20.98
C ASP A 65 6.36 -31.09 -21.48
N ASP A 66 5.38 -30.44 -20.87
CA ASP A 66 5.24 -29.00 -20.98
C ASP A 66 6.53 -28.44 -20.38
N PRO A 67 7.34 -27.72 -21.15
CA PRO A 67 8.61 -27.24 -20.63
C PRO A 67 8.28 -26.38 -19.42
N VAL A 68 8.65 -26.87 -18.23
CA VAL A 68 8.55 -26.10 -17.00
C VAL A 68 9.23 -24.76 -17.31
N ARG A 69 8.44 -23.73 -17.58
CA ARG A 69 8.92 -22.36 -17.70
C ARG A 69 9.39 -21.98 -16.31
N LEU A 70 10.65 -22.27 -16.04
CA LEU A 70 11.34 -21.74 -14.88
C LEU A 70 11.26 -20.22 -15.03
N SER A 71 10.31 -19.62 -14.32
CA SER A 71 10.25 -18.17 -14.20
C SER A 71 11.59 -17.73 -13.63
N THR A 72 12.39 -17.06 -14.44
CA THR A 72 13.65 -16.45 -14.02
C THR A 72 13.49 -15.49 -12.85
N THR A 73 12.27 -15.11 -12.52
CA THR A 73 11.88 -14.29 -11.37
C THR A 73 12.19 -14.95 -10.02
N GLN A 74 12.27 -16.27 -9.93
CA GLN A 74 12.61 -16.98 -8.69
C GLN A 74 14.09 -16.97 -8.34
N ILE A 75 14.98 -16.59 -9.26
CA ILE A 75 16.43 -16.69 -9.07
C ILE A 75 16.99 -15.51 -8.27
N TYR A 76 16.30 -14.37 -8.16
CA TYR A 76 16.88 -13.11 -7.72
C TYR A 76 16.36 -12.57 -6.38
N SER A 77 15.30 -13.11 -5.81
CA SER A 77 14.87 -12.75 -4.45
C SER A 77 14.70 -14.01 -3.61
N ARG A 78 15.24 -14.01 -2.40
CA ARG A 78 14.87 -15.02 -1.40
C ARG A 78 13.37 -14.86 -1.15
N PRO A 79 12.57 -15.94 -1.20
CA PRO A 79 11.14 -15.85 -0.88
C PRO A 79 10.95 -15.12 0.45
N GLY A 80 10.13 -14.06 0.44
CA GLY A 80 9.76 -13.33 1.65
C GLY A 80 10.56 -12.08 2.00
N GLU A 81 11.62 -11.73 1.24
CA GLU A 81 12.43 -10.56 1.54
C GLU A 81 12.75 -9.70 0.31
N PRO A 82 12.73 -8.34 0.44
CA PRO A 82 13.21 -7.45 -0.61
C PRO A 82 14.68 -7.68 -0.91
N ALA A 83 15.04 -7.62 -2.20
CA ALA A 83 16.41 -7.86 -2.66
C ALA A 83 17.33 -6.66 -2.46
N LEU A 84 16.80 -5.43 -2.58
CA LEU A 84 17.56 -4.17 -2.62
C LEU A 84 16.93 -3.12 -1.70
N GLY A 85 17.73 -2.23 -1.14
CA GLY A 85 17.29 -1.02 -0.45
C GLY A 85 17.04 -1.16 1.05
N LYS A 86 17.30 -2.32 1.67
CA LYS A 86 17.12 -2.52 3.13
C LYS A 86 18.02 -1.61 3.96
N GLU A 87 19.23 -1.34 3.48
CA GLU A 87 20.22 -0.47 4.09
C GLU A 87 19.75 0.99 4.21
N LEU A 88 18.77 1.38 3.39
CA LEU A 88 18.22 2.74 3.35
C LEU A 88 17.17 2.99 4.43
N ARG A 89 16.68 1.95 5.12
CA ARG A 89 15.61 2.07 6.13
C ARG A 89 15.92 3.06 7.25
N ALA A 90 17.16 3.04 7.74
CA ALA A 90 17.57 3.92 8.84
C ALA A 90 17.47 5.40 8.45
N SER A 91 17.97 5.75 7.26
CA SER A 91 17.90 7.12 6.74
C SER A 91 16.47 7.59 6.50
N VAL A 92 15.59 6.71 5.99
CA VAL A 92 14.17 7.02 5.80
C VAL A 92 13.46 7.21 7.13
N GLN A 93 13.78 6.42 8.17
CA GLN A 93 13.24 6.60 9.52
C GLN A 93 13.69 7.90 10.17
N GLU A 94 14.97 8.27 10.00
CA GLU A 94 15.49 9.55 10.48
C GLU A 94 14.78 10.72 9.80
N ALA A 95 14.62 10.68 8.48
CA ALA A 95 13.86 11.69 7.75
C ALA A 95 12.40 11.78 8.22
N SER A 96 11.76 10.65 8.52
CA SER A 96 10.42 10.62 9.10
C SER A 96 10.36 11.34 10.45
N ALA A 97 11.37 11.12 11.31
CA ALA A 97 11.46 11.79 12.61
C ALA A 97 11.67 13.32 12.46
N LEU A 98 12.47 13.74 11.49
CA LEU A 98 12.65 15.16 11.16
C LEU A 98 11.34 15.78 10.64
N ASN A 99 10.63 15.10 9.76
CA ASN A 99 9.33 15.56 9.25
C ASN A 99 8.30 15.73 10.37
N LEU A 100 8.28 14.84 11.36
CA LEU A 100 7.40 14.95 12.53
C LEU A 100 7.70 16.17 13.40
N LYS A 101 8.96 16.62 13.42
CA LYS A 101 9.38 17.83 14.12
C LYS A 101 9.16 19.11 13.30
N GLY A 102 8.71 18.98 12.04
CA GLY A 102 8.59 20.11 11.11
C GLY A 102 9.93 20.54 10.48
N GLU A 103 10.99 19.75 10.65
CA GLU A 103 12.32 20.01 10.12
C GLU A 103 12.43 19.56 8.65
N HIS A 104 11.48 20.04 7.82
CA HIS A 104 11.29 19.56 6.43
C HIS A 104 12.52 19.78 5.54
N ALA A 105 13.31 20.84 5.77
CA ALA A 105 14.51 21.11 4.96
C ALA A 105 15.58 20.03 5.18
N GLN A 106 15.80 19.61 6.44
CA GLN A 106 16.77 18.57 6.78
C GLN A 106 16.28 17.20 6.30
N ALA A 107 14.99 16.90 6.53
CA ALA A 107 14.37 15.67 6.02
C ALA A 107 14.50 15.58 4.50
N LYS A 108 14.22 16.67 3.76
CA LYS A 108 14.34 16.71 2.29
C LYS A 108 15.75 16.45 1.82
N ALA A 109 16.76 17.05 2.47
CA ALA A 109 18.16 16.86 2.10
C ALA A 109 18.57 15.38 2.21
N LEU A 110 18.24 14.74 3.33
CA LEU A 110 18.50 13.31 3.56
C LEU A 110 17.74 12.43 2.56
N LEU A 111 16.46 12.70 2.34
CA LEU A 111 15.62 11.92 1.42
C LEU A 111 16.07 12.03 -0.04
N LEU A 112 16.60 13.18 -0.48
CA LEU A 112 17.12 13.33 -1.83
C LEU A 112 18.34 12.45 -2.09
N ASP A 113 19.17 12.22 -1.07
CA ASP A 113 20.29 11.29 -1.18
C ASP A 113 19.81 9.84 -1.31
N VAL A 114 18.86 9.44 -0.47
CA VAL A 114 18.24 8.11 -0.55
C VAL A 114 17.50 7.92 -1.88
N ALA A 115 16.81 8.96 -2.38
CA ALA A 115 16.10 8.89 -3.66
C ALA A 115 17.05 8.60 -4.82
N ARG A 116 18.26 9.20 -4.85
CA ARG A 116 19.27 8.91 -5.89
C ARG A 116 19.69 7.42 -5.88
N GLN A 117 19.84 6.83 -4.71
CA GLN A 117 20.18 5.40 -4.59
C GLN A 117 19.03 4.51 -5.07
N CYS A 118 17.80 4.83 -4.71
CA CYS A 118 16.62 4.12 -5.21
C CYS A 118 16.44 4.26 -6.72
N ASP A 119 16.77 5.43 -7.28
CA ASP A 119 16.73 5.67 -8.72
C ASP A 119 17.75 4.81 -9.46
N ALA A 120 18.93 4.60 -8.90
CA ALA A 120 19.94 3.73 -9.47
C ALA A 120 19.45 2.27 -9.57
N TYR A 121 18.73 1.77 -8.56
CA TYR A 121 18.12 0.43 -8.62
C TYR A 121 17.08 0.31 -9.73
N ARG A 122 16.26 1.35 -9.93
CA ARG A 122 15.19 1.35 -10.93
C ARG A 122 15.68 1.52 -12.36
N ALA A 123 16.88 1.99 -12.55
CA ALA A 123 17.47 2.23 -13.86
C ALA A 123 18.11 0.98 -14.49
N ALA A 124 18.13 -0.16 -13.82
CA ALA A 124 18.71 -1.39 -14.35
C ALA A 124 17.98 -1.86 -15.62
N PRO A 125 18.66 -2.01 -16.77
CA PRO A 125 18.00 -2.36 -18.03
C PRO A 125 17.45 -3.80 -18.00
N GLY A 126 16.31 -4.00 -18.67
CA GLY A 126 15.68 -5.33 -18.80
C GLY A 126 15.11 -5.88 -17.50
N ARG A 127 14.88 -5.05 -16.50
CA ARG A 127 14.32 -5.43 -15.21
C ARG A 127 13.38 -4.35 -14.70
N ARG A 128 12.28 -4.75 -14.06
CA ARG A 128 11.41 -3.83 -13.32
C ARG A 128 11.77 -3.90 -11.85
N SER A 129 11.86 -2.75 -11.21
CA SER A 129 12.12 -2.66 -9.77
C SER A 129 10.89 -2.10 -9.07
N LEU A 130 10.20 -2.94 -8.29
CA LEU A 130 8.95 -2.62 -7.63
C LEU A 130 9.03 -2.94 -6.14
N SER A 131 8.32 -2.17 -5.33
CA SER A 131 8.25 -2.31 -3.88
C SER A 131 6.92 -2.90 -3.45
N PHE A 132 6.97 -3.86 -2.53
CA PHE A 132 5.80 -4.50 -1.94
C PHE A 132 5.97 -4.58 -0.42
N ARG A 133 4.88 -4.47 0.33
CA ARG A 133 4.92 -4.60 1.81
C ARG A 133 5.10 -6.05 2.26
N THR A 134 4.58 -6.99 1.47
CA THR A 134 4.54 -8.40 1.82
C THR A 134 4.85 -9.28 0.60
N GLN A 135 5.33 -10.49 0.87
CA GLN A 135 5.48 -11.51 -0.16
C GLN A 135 4.17 -11.79 -0.91
N ARG A 136 3.05 -11.78 -0.20
CA ARG A 136 1.73 -11.98 -0.80
C ARG A 136 1.40 -10.93 -1.85
N GLN A 137 1.71 -9.64 -1.60
CA GLN A 137 1.53 -8.58 -2.60
C GLN A 137 2.43 -8.80 -3.81
N TYR A 138 3.69 -9.20 -3.60
CA TYR A 138 4.63 -9.53 -4.68
C TYR A 138 4.11 -10.67 -5.55
N GLU A 139 3.69 -11.78 -4.93
CA GLU A 139 3.13 -12.93 -5.65
C GLU A 139 1.82 -12.60 -6.37
N LEU A 140 0.96 -11.75 -5.77
CA LEU A 140 -0.26 -11.28 -6.40
C LEU A 140 0.06 -10.46 -7.66
N TYR A 141 1.01 -9.54 -7.54
CA TYR A 141 1.45 -8.73 -8.67
C TYR A 141 1.98 -9.58 -9.83
N LEU A 142 2.77 -10.61 -9.52
CA LEU A 142 3.26 -11.55 -10.55
C LEU A 142 2.13 -12.29 -11.26
N ARG A 143 1.07 -12.67 -10.55
CA ARG A 143 -0.10 -13.32 -11.16
C ARG A 143 -0.92 -12.40 -12.04
N GLU A 144 -1.06 -11.13 -11.63
CA GLU A 144 -1.92 -10.17 -12.32
C GLU A 144 -1.21 -9.47 -13.49
N HIS A 145 0.12 -9.31 -13.40
CA HIS A 145 0.89 -8.47 -14.32
C HIS A 145 2.15 -9.19 -14.84
N GLY A 146 2.27 -10.48 -14.60
CA GLY A 146 3.45 -11.26 -15.02
C GLY A 146 3.48 -11.44 -16.52
N ASP A 147 4.34 -10.68 -17.21
CA ASP A 147 4.63 -10.76 -18.64
C ASP A 147 5.94 -11.48 -18.94
N GLY A 148 6.56 -12.06 -17.91
CA GLY A 148 7.85 -12.76 -18.00
C GLY A 148 9.06 -11.84 -17.78
N GLU A 149 8.88 -10.51 -17.66
CA GLU A 149 10.01 -9.64 -17.28
C GLU A 149 10.42 -9.86 -15.82
N PRO A 150 11.73 -9.92 -15.54
CA PRO A 150 12.23 -10.02 -14.17
C PRO A 150 11.85 -8.81 -13.33
N ILE A 151 11.35 -9.06 -12.12
CA ILE A 151 11.02 -8.01 -11.15
C ILE A 151 11.97 -8.10 -9.97
N ASP A 152 12.70 -7.02 -9.70
CA ASP A 152 13.46 -6.83 -8.47
C ASP A 152 12.54 -6.29 -7.38
N TRP A 153 12.38 -7.02 -6.30
CA TRP A 153 11.64 -6.53 -5.15
C TRP A 153 12.48 -5.55 -4.36
N LEU A 154 12.14 -4.26 -4.48
CA LEU A 154 12.72 -3.19 -3.68
C LEU A 154 12.15 -3.16 -2.28
N ASP A 155 12.97 -2.80 -1.32
CA ASP A 155 12.50 -2.49 0.03
C ASP A 155 11.51 -1.32 0.03
N SER A 156 10.57 -1.33 0.97
CA SER A 156 9.61 -0.25 1.16
C SER A 156 10.25 1.12 1.44
N ALA A 157 11.52 1.14 1.84
CA ALA A 157 12.29 2.38 1.98
C ALA A 157 12.27 3.20 0.70
N CYS A 158 12.39 2.57 -0.49
CA CYS A 158 12.36 3.27 -1.77
C CYS A 158 11.00 3.87 -2.12
N ALA A 159 9.89 3.20 -1.80
CA ALA A 159 8.56 3.78 -1.96
C ALA A 159 8.35 4.94 -0.96
N ASN A 160 8.73 4.71 0.30
CA ASN A 160 8.56 5.69 1.37
C ASN A 160 9.37 6.97 1.15
N VAL A 161 10.56 6.89 0.57
CA VAL A 161 11.35 8.10 0.28
C VAL A 161 10.61 9.02 -0.69
N TYR A 162 10.01 8.48 -1.75
CA TYR A 162 9.25 9.28 -2.71
C TYR A 162 7.95 9.82 -2.11
N ILE A 163 7.25 9.03 -1.30
CA ILE A 163 6.05 9.48 -0.57
C ILE A 163 6.39 10.65 0.36
N GLN A 164 7.47 10.54 1.13
CA GLN A 164 7.88 11.61 2.05
C GLN A 164 8.33 12.88 1.33
N LEU A 165 9.04 12.76 0.20
CA LEU A 165 9.37 13.92 -0.65
C LEU A 165 8.13 14.58 -1.23
N GLY A 166 7.16 13.79 -1.67
CA GLY A 166 5.86 14.27 -2.09
C GLY A 166 5.12 14.99 -0.98
N TYR A 167 5.08 14.40 0.22
CA TYR A 167 4.51 15.04 1.40
C TYR A 167 5.14 16.39 1.73
N ILE A 168 6.47 16.46 1.78
CA ILE A 168 7.17 17.73 2.04
C ILE A 168 6.76 18.78 1.00
N ALA A 169 6.66 18.41 -0.28
CA ALA A 169 6.23 19.32 -1.33
C ALA A 169 4.76 19.76 -1.14
N VAL A 170 3.87 18.88 -0.66
CA VAL A 170 2.49 19.24 -0.26
C VAL A 170 2.49 20.25 0.87
N GLU A 171 3.30 20.05 1.93
CA GLU A 171 3.41 21.00 3.04
C GLU A 171 3.96 22.38 2.58
N LEU A 172 4.88 22.38 1.65
CA LEU A 172 5.44 23.58 1.02
C LEU A 172 4.51 24.18 -0.05
N ARG A 173 3.36 23.56 -0.33
CA ARG A 173 2.38 23.93 -1.36
C ARG A 173 2.92 23.94 -2.79
N ASP A 174 3.96 23.18 -3.05
CA ASP A 174 4.50 22.91 -4.38
C ASP A 174 3.79 21.67 -4.99
N ALA A 175 2.62 21.91 -5.55
CA ALA A 175 1.79 20.85 -6.11
C ALA A 175 2.48 20.12 -7.28
N ALA A 176 3.25 20.83 -8.09
CA ALA A 176 3.95 20.23 -9.23
C ALA A 176 5.04 19.25 -8.78
N GLN A 177 5.89 19.67 -7.83
CA GLN A 177 6.93 18.80 -7.28
C GLN A 177 6.31 17.64 -6.48
N ALA A 178 5.22 17.89 -5.75
CA ALA A 178 4.50 16.84 -5.03
C ALA A 178 4.00 15.76 -5.97
N THR A 179 3.32 16.14 -7.05
CA THR A 179 2.78 15.19 -8.04
C THR A 179 3.90 14.36 -8.66
N GLN A 180 5.03 14.97 -9.05
CA GLN A 180 6.17 14.24 -9.62
C GLN A 180 6.72 13.15 -8.68
N TRP A 181 6.90 13.46 -7.40
CA TRP A 181 7.37 12.48 -6.42
C TRP A 181 6.35 11.38 -6.16
N LEU A 182 5.07 11.73 -6.11
CA LEU A 182 3.99 10.78 -5.80
C LEU A 182 3.64 9.88 -6.98
N ASP A 183 3.76 10.36 -8.21
CA ASP A 183 3.68 9.53 -9.42
C ASP A 183 4.84 8.50 -9.42
N LYS A 184 6.04 8.92 -9.03
CA LYS A 184 7.20 8.03 -8.90
C LYS A 184 6.99 7.01 -7.77
N ALA A 185 6.42 7.42 -6.64
CA ALA A 185 6.07 6.55 -5.54
C ALA A 185 5.07 5.47 -5.97
N HIS A 186 3.99 5.87 -6.65
CA HIS A 186 2.98 4.94 -7.15
C HIS A 186 3.54 3.98 -8.21
N ALA A 187 4.35 4.47 -9.13
CA ALA A 187 5.03 3.63 -10.12
C ALA A 187 6.02 2.64 -9.49
N THR A 188 6.57 2.96 -8.31
CA THR A 188 7.50 2.08 -7.58
C THR A 188 6.74 1.08 -6.70
N ALA A 189 5.62 1.49 -6.11
CA ALA A 189 4.81 0.67 -5.20
C ALA A 189 3.33 0.73 -5.60
N PRO A 190 2.91 -0.06 -6.61
CA PRO A 190 1.58 0.03 -7.20
C PRO A 190 0.44 -0.30 -6.23
N TYR A 191 0.72 -1.06 -5.16
CA TYR A 191 -0.26 -1.42 -4.13
C TYR A 191 -0.18 -0.53 -2.87
N GLU A 192 0.56 0.60 -2.94
CA GLU A 192 0.69 1.54 -1.83
C GLU A 192 -0.32 2.69 -1.95
N PRO A 193 -1.40 2.70 -1.15
CA PRO A 193 -2.47 3.69 -1.27
C PRO A 193 -2.04 5.10 -0.82
N GLU A 194 -1.00 5.21 0.01
CA GLU A 194 -0.51 6.52 0.51
C GLU A 194 0.00 7.41 -0.63
N ALA A 195 0.67 6.83 -1.63
CA ALA A 195 1.11 7.59 -2.80
C ALA A 195 -0.08 8.28 -3.50
N LEU A 196 -1.20 7.57 -3.64
CA LEU A 196 -2.40 8.09 -4.28
C LEU A 196 -3.16 9.09 -3.39
N THR A 197 -3.26 8.85 -2.08
CA THR A 197 -3.92 9.81 -1.18
C THR A 197 -3.15 11.12 -1.07
N GLU A 198 -1.81 11.07 -1.03
CA GLU A 198 -0.97 12.27 -1.05
C GLU A 198 -1.06 13.00 -2.40
N ARG A 199 -1.09 12.24 -3.51
CA ARG A 199 -1.29 12.80 -4.84
C ARG A 199 -2.62 13.56 -4.93
N GLY A 200 -3.70 12.99 -4.40
CA GLY A 200 -4.98 13.69 -4.29
C GLY A 200 -4.86 14.99 -3.51
N ALA A 201 -4.10 15.02 -2.41
CA ALA A 201 -3.85 16.22 -1.64
C ALA A 201 -3.04 17.29 -2.43
N ALA A 202 -2.05 16.87 -3.21
CA ALA A 202 -1.30 17.76 -4.11
C ALA A 202 -2.21 18.38 -5.18
N LEU A 203 -3.08 17.57 -5.80
CA LEU A 203 -4.05 18.03 -6.79
C LEU A 203 -5.10 18.98 -6.20
N ASN A 204 -5.49 18.79 -4.93
CA ASN A 204 -6.33 19.77 -4.21
C ASN A 204 -5.66 21.13 -4.07
N ILE A 205 -4.34 21.19 -3.93
CA ILE A 205 -3.60 22.46 -3.87
C ILE A 205 -3.69 23.23 -5.20
N SER A 206 -3.57 22.51 -6.32
CA SER A 206 -3.72 23.07 -7.67
C SER A 206 -5.19 23.28 -8.07
N LYS A 207 -6.15 22.88 -7.23
CA LYS A 207 -7.60 22.95 -7.47
C LYS A 207 -8.05 22.09 -8.67
N ASP A 208 -7.31 21.06 -9.00
CA ASP A 208 -7.75 20.03 -9.95
C ASP A 208 -8.58 18.98 -9.20
N TRP A 209 -9.81 19.36 -8.89
CA TRP A 209 -10.71 18.56 -8.05
C TRP A 209 -11.08 17.24 -8.71
N THR A 210 -11.19 17.23 -10.02
CA THR A 210 -11.51 16.02 -10.79
C THR A 210 -10.36 15.01 -10.75
N ALA A 211 -9.14 15.45 -10.99
CA ALA A 211 -7.97 14.59 -10.86
C ALA A 211 -7.73 14.14 -9.41
N ALA A 212 -7.99 15.04 -8.42
CA ALA A 212 -7.91 14.69 -7.01
C ALA A 212 -8.90 13.58 -6.64
N LEU A 213 -10.16 13.71 -7.07
CA LEU A 213 -11.20 12.71 -6.87
C LEU A 213 -10.78 11.36 -7.47
N SER A 214 -10.30 11.35 -8.71
CA SER A 214 -9.80 10.15 -9.38
C SER A 214 -8.67 9.49 -8.58
N SER A 215 -7.73 10.28 -8.05
CA SER A 215 -6.61 9.76 -7.26
C SER A 215 -7.08 9.09 -5.95
N TYR A 216 -8.02 9.71 -5.24
CA TYR A 216 -8.62 9.11 -4.04
C TYR A 216 -9.45 7.87 -4.34
N GLN A 217 -10.19 7.83 -5.46
CA GLN A 217 -10.94 6.66 -5.88
C GLN A 217 -10.03 5.48 -6.23
N GLN A 218 -8.89 5.72 -6.87
CA GLN A 218 -7.87 4.69 -7.08
C GLN A 218 -7.31 4.17 -5.75
N ALA A 219 -7.04 5.05 -4.78
CA ALA A 219 -6.65 4.63 -3.44
C ALA A 219 -7.73 3.75 -2.78
N LEU A 220 -9.02 4.12 -2.88
CA LEU A 220 -10.13 3.32 -2.37
C LEU A 220 -10.23 1.95 -3.03
N ALA A 221 -10.00 1.86 -4.33
CA ALA A 221 -9.97 0.58 -5.02
C ALA A 221 -8.86 -0.32 -4.47
N LEU A 222 -7.66 0.22 -4.22
CA LEU A 222 -6.57 -0.53 -3.59
C LEU A 222 -6.95 -1.01 -2.18
N THR A 223 -7.56 -0.15 -1.34
CA THR A 223 -7.89 -0.52 0.05
C THR A 223 -8.94 -1.62 0.12
N ARG A 224 -9.83 -1.71 -0.85
CA ARG A 224 -10.88 -2.73 -0.92
C ARG A 224 -10.40 -4.05 -1.50
N ASN A 225 -9.49 -3.97 -2.47
CA ASN A 225 -8.97 -5.16 -3.16
C ASN A 225 -7.77 -5.80 -2.44
N HIS A 226 -7.05 -5.03 -1.62
CA HIS A 226 -5.84 -5.48 -0.92
C HIS A 226 -5.98 -5.26 0.59
N PRO A 227 -6.20 -6.31 1.39
CA PRO A 227 -6.39 -6.20 2.85
C PRO A 227 -5.25 -5.49 3.58
N GLU A 228 -4.03 -5.61 3.07
CA GLU A 228 -2.85 -4.92 3.61
C GLU A 228 -2.91 -3.39 3.43
N ALA A 229 -3.73 -2.89 2.51
CA ALA A 229 -3.94 -1.46 2.25
C ALA A 229 -5.15 -0.87 3.01
N ALA A 230 -5.98 -1.69 3.66
CA ALA A 230 -7.24 -1.27 4.30
C ALA A 230 -7.06 -0.15 5.35
N TYR A 231 -5.86 -0.02 5.95
CA TYR A 231 -5.54 1.04 6.90
C TYR A 231 -5.70 2.48 6.33
N ALA A 232 -5.67 2.64 5.02
CA ALA A 232 -5.78 3.95 4.35
C ALA A 232 -7.22 4.27 3.91
N GLU A 233 -8.19 3.36 4.04
CA GLU A 233 -9.53 3.53 3.49
C GLU A 233 -10.23 4.77 4.07
N ALA A 234 -10.22 4.94 5.39
CA ALA A 234 -10.85 6.09 6.02
C ALA A 234 -10.25 7.44 5.56
N LEU A 235 -8.93 7.48 5.30
CA LEU A 235 -8.27 8.67 4.77
C LEU A 235 -8.67 8.93 3.32
N ALA A 236 -8.70 7.90 2.49
CA ALA A 236 -9.10 8.01 1.09
C ALA A 236 -10.57 8.46 0.95
N LEU A 237 -11.47 7.96 1.82
CA LEU A 237 -12.85 8.41 1.90
C LEU A 237 -12.96 9.91 2.26
N ARG A 238 -12.17 10.40 3.22
CA ARG A 238 -12.15 11.84 3.56
C ARG A 238 -11.64 12.69 2.41
N GLY A 239 -10.61 12.23 1.70
CA GLY A 239 -10.10 12.89 0.49
C GLY A 239 -11.14 12.94 -0.62
N THR A 240 -11.85 11.84 -0.84
CA THR A 240 -13.00 11.75 -1.77
C THR A 240 -14.07 12.76 -1.39
N GLY A 241 -14.49 12.80 -0.12
CA GLY A 241 -15.48 13.74 0.38
C GLY A 241 -15.08 15.19 0.15
N TYR A 242 -13.80 15.52 0.38
CA TYR A 242 -13.30 16.89 0.15
C TYR A 242 -13.37 17.29 -1.33
N ALA A 243 -12.88 16.42 -2.23
CA ALA A 243 -12.94 16.70 -3.66
C ALA A 243 -14.38 16.85 -4.17
N LEU A 244 -15.32 16.03 -3.66
CA LEU A 244 -16.74 16.10 -4.00
C LEU A 244 -17.40 17.39 -3.50
N ILE A 245 -17.04 17.90 -2.32
CA ILE A 245 -17.50 19.24 -1.85
C ILE A 245 -17.08 20.33 -2.84
N GLU A 246 -15.83 20.32 -3.27
CA GLU A 246 -15.30 21.35 -4.18
C GLU A 246 -15.91 21.21 -5.60
N LEU A 247 -16.34 20.01 -5.99
CA LEU A 247 -17.10 19.75 -7.23
C LEU A 247 -18.60 20.05 -7.10
N GLY A 248 -19.12 20.31 -5.89
CA GLY A 248 -20.50 20.65 -5.63
C GLY A 248 -21.43 19.46 -5.35
N ASP A 249 -20.93 18.23 -5.37
CA ASP A 249 -21.72 17.03 -5.05
C ASP A 249 -21.75 16.79 -3.53
N LEU A 250 -22.63 17.54 -2.85
CA LEU A 250 -22.75 17.48 -1.39
C LEU A 250 -23.35 16.14 -0.90
N ASP A 251 -24.11 15.43 -1.72
CA ASP A 251 -24.73 14.16 -1.32
C ASP A 251 -23.67 13.03 -1.30
N ALA A 252 -22.89 12.91 -2.36
CA ALA A 252 -21.79 11.96 -2.39
C ALA A 252 -20.70 12.31 -1.37
N ALA A 253 -20.42 13.59 -1.16
CA ALA A 253 -19.47 14.05 -0.14
C ALA A 253 -19.91 13.65 1.27
N GLN A 254 -21.17 13.85 1.61
CA GLN A 254 -21.73 13.42 2.90
C GLN A 254 -21.54 11.93 3.12
N LYS A 255 -21.92 11.12 2.12
CA LYS A 255 -21.76 9.69 2.21
C LYS A 255 -20.30 9.28 2.44
N ALA A 256 -19.35 9.86 1.74
CA ALA A 256 -17.93 9.55 1.89
C ALA A 256 -17.43 9.87 3.32
N TYR A 257 -17.86 10.98 3.92
CA TYR A 257 -17.49 11.30 5.30
C TYR A 257 -18.19 10.40 6.33
N GLU A 258 -19.44 10.02 6.11
CA GLU A 258 -20.16 9.06 6.96
C GLU A 258 -19.49 7.69 6.92
N ASP A 259 -19.13 7.19 5.73
CA ASP A 259 -18.40 5.94 5.55
C ASP A 259 -17.02 6.01 6.25
N SER A 260 -16.33 7.15 6.19
CA SER A 260 -15.07 7.36 6.93
C SER A 260 -15.27 7.30 8.44
N LEU A 261 -16.36 7.87 8.96
CA LEU A 261 -16.68 7.82 10.40
C LEU A 261 -17.05 6.42 10.87
N ALA A 262 -17.66 5.61 10.02
CA ALA A 262 -17.92 4.20 10.34
C ALA A 262 -16.60 3.42 10.57
N LEU A 263 -15.54 3.75 9.84
CA LEU A 263 -14.20 3.15 10.00
C LEU A 263 -13.38 3.81 11.14
N GLU A 264 -13.51 5.12 11.32
CA GLU A 264 -12.81 5.91 12.34
C GLU A 264 -13.79 6.77 13.14
N PRO A 265 -14.54 6.20 14.09
CA PRO A 265 -15.48 6.97 14.91
C PRO A 265 -14.81 8.11 15.66
N GLY A 266 -15.47 9.28 15.71
CA GLY A 266 -14.98 10.46 16.40
C GLY A 266 -13.88 11.22 15.65
N ASN A 267 -13.69 10.98 14.36
CA ASN A 267 -12.76 11.72 13.53
C ASN A 267 -13.25 13.16 13.34
N LYS A 268 -12.57 14.12 13.98
CA LYS A 268 -12.99 15.54 14.01
C LYS A 268 -13.01 16.21 12.63
N VAL A 269 -12.15 15.78 11.71
CA VAL A 269 -12.15 16.31 10.33
C VAL A 269 -13.47 15.95 9.66
N ALA A 270 -13.84 14.67 9.68
CA ALA A 270 -15.08 14.20 9.06
C ALA A 270 -16.33 14.85 9.73
N GLU A 271 -16.37 14.95 11.07
CA GLU A 271 -17.47 15.61 11.78
C GLU A 271 -17.63 17.08 11.38
N ASN A 272 -16.51 17.81 11.25
CA ASN A 272 -16.50 19.21 10.86
C ASN A 272 -16.99 19.40 9.42
N GLU A 273 -16.55 18.56 8.49
CA GLU A 273 -16.96 18.61 7.09
C GLU A 273 -18.45 18.26 6.92
N LEU A 274 -18.97 17.28 7.65
CA LEU A 274 -20.41 17.00 7.69
C LEU A 274 -21.22 18.18 8.23
N THR A 275 -20.67 18.91 9.19
CA THR A 275 -21.30 20.14 9.69
C THR A 275 -21.28 21.24 8.63
N TYR A 276 -20.18 21.40 7.90
CA TYR A 276 -20.06 22.32 6.77
C TYR A 276 -21.08 22.00 5.66
N ILE A 277 -21.21 20.72 5.26
CA ILE A 277 -22.19 20.28 4.27
C ILE A 277 -23.61 20.64 4.69
N ARG A 278 -23.99 20.38 5.95
CA ARG A 278 -25.31 20.77 6.47
C ARG A 278 -25.57 22.30 6.40
N GLN A 279 -24.54 23.09 6.68
CA GLN A 279 -24.66 24.55 6.57
C GLN A 279 -24.80 25.03 5.12
N GLN A 280 -24.07 24.41 4.18
CA GLN A 280 -24.18 24.74 2.75
C GLN A 280 -25.59 24.44 2.22
N ARG A 281 -26.17 23.29 2.56
CA ARG A 281 -27.53 22.92 2.15
C ARG A 281 -28.58 23.91 2.69
N LYS A 282 -28.46 24.32 3.96
CA LYS A 282 -29.36 25.34 4.53
C LYS A 282 -29.30 26.64 3.74
N ARG A 283 -28.09 27.10 3.35
CA ARG A 283 -27.92 28.30 2.53
C ARG A 283 -28.54 28.17 1.14
N GLN A 284 -28.43 27.02 0.52
CA GLN A 284 -29.00 26.74 -0.83
C GLN A 284 -30.53 26.70 -0.78
N THR A 285 -31.12 26.18 0.27
CA THR A 285 -32.58 26.07 0.40
C THR A 285 -33.25 27.34 0.91
N GLY A 286 -32.50 28.40 1.27
CA GLY A 286 -33.05 29.66 1.81
C GLY A 286 -33.81 29.49 3.12
N LYS A 287 -33.69 28.33 3.79
CA LYS A 287 -34.32 28.13 5.11
C LYS A 287 -33.34 28.49 6.21
N PRO A 288 -33.80 29.31 7.21
CA PRO A 288 -33.00 29.68 8.38
C PRO A 288 -32.61 28.49 9.25
#